data_81f32d85aad5a2ff770a02ffdf1559d1
#
_entry.id   81f32d85aad5a2ff770a02ffdf1559d1
#
_cell.length_a   1.000
_cell.length_b   1.000
_cell.length_c   1.000
_cell.angle_alpha   90.00
_cell.angle_beta   90.00
_cell.angle_gamma   90.00
#
_symmetry.space_group_name_H-M   'P 1'
#
loop_
_entity.id
_entity.type
_entity.pdbx_description
1 polymer ?
#
loop_
_entity_poly.entity_id
_entity_poly.type
_entity_poly.pdbx_seq_one_letter_code
_entity_poly.pdbx_strand_id
1 'polypeptide(L)'
;MRNIQIRSAKKVKERKTIGFLGVEAGVGTTHIAIAAANYAANEWGMSTAVAELGRHLCISSMDEDEAGSDCFVRERVCYYPQVLSMHVPQLLNASHELFVLDLVCEQENWQEFLRCDLKYLVASLSPWRVNQAERFMENHECEPIKNYITALLTVTGNVYEKKRFQRAYHVPVRTIPFIPDPFLLVKDQLPFFQQLL
;
A
#
# COMPACT_ATOMS: atom_id res chain seq x y z
N MET A 1 5.04 47.03 27.91
CA MET A 1 4.86 46.41 26.60
C MET A 1 5.13 44.91 26.71
N ARG A 2 4.09 44.08 26.60
CA ARG A 2 4.25 42.61 26.69
C ARG A 2 4.56 42.07 25.29
N ASN A 3 5.73 41.47 25.10
CA ASN A 3 6.09 40.77 23.88
C ASN A 3 5.18 39.54 23.74
N ILE A 4 4.29 39.58 22.77
CA ILE A 4 3.50 38.43 22.33
C ILE A 4 4.46 37.62 21.44
N GLN A 5 4.99 36.51 21.94
CA GLN A 5 5.65 35.50 21.15
C GLN A 5 4.57 34.83 20.28
N ILE A 6 4.57 35.14 19.01
CA ILE A 6 3.80 34.40 18.00
C ILE A 6 4.43 33.01 17.91
N ARG A 7 3.76 32.00 18.50
CA ARG A 7 4.11 30.59 18.28
C ARG A 7 4.01 30.35 16.78
N SER A 8 5.13 29.98 16.15
CA SER A 8 5.17 29.59 14.75
C SER A 8 4.11 28.50 14.52
N ALA A 9 3.22 28.73 13.57
CA ALA A 9 2.26 27.73 13.15
C ALA A 9 3.02 26.45 12.78
N LYS A 10 2.68 25.35 13.44
CA LYS A 10 3.22 24.01 13.13
C LYS A 10 2.91 23.79 11.65
N LYS A 11 3.95 23.73 10.81
CA LYS A 11 3.81 23.45 9.38
C LYS A 11 3.00 22.17 9.28
N VAL A 12 1.79 22.23 8.72
CA VAL A 12 0.96 21.05 8.46
C VAL A 12 1.81 20.20 7.50
N LYS A 13 2.35 19.08 8.00
CA LYS A 13 3.06 18.14 7.14
C LYS A 13 2.04 17.60 6.13
N GLU A 14 2.39 17.67 4.87
CA GLU A 14 1.56 17.19 3.78
C GLU A 14 1.36 15.69 3.96
N ARG A 15 0.10 15.26 4.06
CA ARG A 15 -0.27 13.85 4.20
C ARG A 15 -0.05 13.15 2.87
N LYS A 16 0.47 11.93 2.92
CA LYS A 16 0.66 11.07 1.76
C LYS A 16 -0.17 9.80 1.87
N THR A 17 -0.75 9.36 0.78
CA THR A 17 -1.55 8.15 0.69
C THR A 17 -1.01 7.20 -0.36
N ILE A 18 -0.93 5.90 -0.03
CA ILE A 18 -0.42 4.86 -0.92
C ILE A 18 -1.42 3.72 -0.96
N GLY A 19 -1.87 3.37 -2.15
CA GLY A 19 -2.73 2.22 -2.38
C GLY A 19 -1.94 1.05 -2.99
N PHE A 20 -2.02 -0.10 -2.36
CA PHE A 20 -1.58 -1.38 -2.92
C PHE A 20 -2.81 -2.18 -3.30
N LEU A 21 -2.98 -2.47 -4.58
CA LEU A 21 -4.11 -3.23 -5.13
C LEU A 21 -3.62 -4.58 -5.65
N GLY A 22 -4.04 -5.67 -5.03
CA GLY A 22 -3.71 -7.02 -5.49
C GLY A 22 -4.63 -7.48 -6.61
N VAL A 23 -4.09 -7.97 -7.73
CA VAL A 23 -4.90 -8.50 -8.84
C VAL A 23 -5.62 -9.81 -8.50
N GLU A 24 -5.09 -10.55 -7.54
CA GLU A 24 -5.65 -11.82 -7.04
C GLU A 24 -5.21 -12.07 -5.60
N ALA A 25 -5.85 -13.01 -4.95
CA ALA A 25 -5.47 -13.42 -3.60
C ALA A 25 -4.05 -14.05 -3.56
N GLY A 26 -3.30 -13.79 -2.50
CA GLY A 26 -2.00 -14.39 -2.25
C GLY A 26 -0.85 -13.86 -3.10
N VAL A 27 -0.98 -12.70 -3.73
CA VAL A 27 0.12 -12.04 -4.46
C VAL A 27 1.05 -11.24 -3.56
N GLY A 28 0.75 -11.11 -2.27
CA GLY A 28 1.58 -10.44 -1.27
C GLY A 28 1.24 -8.97 -1.05
N THR A 29 0.01 -8.55 -1.35
CA THR A 29 -0.46 -7.17 -1.17
C THR A 29 -0.31 -6.70 0.26
N THR A 30 -0.89 -7.44 1.21
CA THR A 30 -0.78 -7.14 2.65
C THR A 30 0.67 -7.11 3.11
N HIS A 31 1.48 -8.06 2.64
CA HIS A 31 2.89 -8.16 3.01
C HIS A 31 3.68 -6.91 2.61
N ILE A 32 3.52 -6.44 1.37
CA ILE A 32 4.21 -5.23 0.90
C ILE A 32 3.65 -3.96 1.54
N ALA A 33 2.34 -3.91 1.82
CA ALA A 33 1.71 -2.79 2.51
C ALA A 33 2.28 -2.62 3.94
N ILE A 34 2.38 -3.72 4.70
CA ILE A 34 2.99 -3.73 6.04
C ILE A 34 4.47 -3.31 5.96
N ALA A 35 5.25 -3.88 5.02
CA ALA A 35 6.66 -3.56 4.88
C ALA A 35 6.90 -2.08 4.53
N ALA A 36 6.09 -1.50 3.63
CA ALA A 36 6.17 -0.09 3.27
C ALA A 36 5.84 0.84 4.46
N ALA A 37 4.82 0.49 5.23
CA ALA A 37 4.45 1.24 6.43
C ALA A 37 5.54 1.18 7.50
N ASN A 38 6.11 0.00 7.75
CA ASN A 38 7.21 -0.16 8.71
C ASN A 38 8.46 0.58 8.27
N TYR A 39 8.78 0.59 6.97
CA TYR A 39 9.87 1.40 6.44
C TYR A 39 9.67 2.89 6.77
N ALA A 40 8.52 3.44 6.46
CA ALA A 40 8.24 4.86 6.70
C ALA A 40 8.25 5.23 8.19
N ALA A 41 7.71 4.35 9.04
CA ALA A 41 7.67 4.57 10.48
C ALA A 41 9.06 4.49 11.13
N ASN A 42 9.90 3.55 10.71
CA ASN A 42 11.17 3.27 11.37
C ASN A 42 12.35 4.04 10.76
N GLU A 43 12.42 4.17 9.42
CA GLU A 43 13.53 4.86 8.74
C GLU A 43 13.29 6.37 8.62
N TRP A 44 12.05 6.80 8.40
CA TRP A 44 11.72 8.21 8.26
C TRP A 44 11.07 8.84 9.50
N GLY A 45 10.72 8.01 10.49
CA GLY A 45 10.06 8.48 11.72
C GLY A 45 8.67 9.07 11.48
N MET A 46 8.00 8.68 10.39
CA MET A 46 6.66 9.16 10.05
C MET A 46 5.59 8.50 10.93
N SER A 47 4.59 9.28 11.33
CA SER A 47 3.37 8.71 11.88
C SER A 47 2.60 8.00 10.77
N THR A 48 2.54 6.68 10.85
CA THR A 48 2.07 5.82 9.75
C THR A 48 0.89 4.96 10.18
N ALA A 49 -0.07 4.81 9.27
CA ALA A 49 -1.20 3.90 9.43
C ALA A 49 -1.34 2.97 8.22
N VAL A 50 -1.81 1.75 8.49
CA VAL A 50 -2.25 0.77 7.47
C VAL A 50 -3.73 0.51 7.65
N ALA A 51 -4.51 0.59 6.58
CA ALA A 51 -5.92 0.21 6.56
C ALA A 51 -6.13 -0.95 5.60
N GLU A 52 -6.69 -2.05 6.10
CA GLU A 52 -7.06 -3.23 5.31
C GLU A 52 -8.48 -3.05 4.77
N LEU A 53 -8.63 -2.92 3.45
CA LEU A 53 -9.91 -2.78 2.78
C LEU A 53 -10.29 -4.07 2.06
N GLY A 54 -11.37 -4.67 2.50
CA GLY A 54 -11.89 -5.93 1.96
C GLY A 54 -12.13 -6.97 3.04
N ARG A 55 -12.49 -8.17 2.60
CA ARG A 55 -12.88 -9.27 3.51
C ARG A 55 -11.70 -10.17 3.90
N HIS A 56 -10.48 -9.73 3.65
CA HIS A 56 -9.29 -10.45 4.12
C HIS A 56 -9.09 -10.19 5.61
N LEU A 57 -8.80 -11.24 6.35
CA LEU A 57 -8.58 -11.17 7.80
C LEU A 57 -7.08 -11.18 8.15
N CYS A 58 -6.22 -10.73 7.21
CA CYS A 58 -4.78 -10.82 7.41
C CYS A 58 -4.30 -9.91 8.54
N ILE A 59 -4.75 -8.66 8.56
CA ILE A 59 -4.36 -7.69 9.59
C ILE A 59 -5.09 -7.97 10.90
N SER A 60 -6.38 -8.30 10.85
CA SER A 60 -7.15 -8.64 12.05
C SER A 60 -6.62 -9.86 12.79
N SER A 61 -6.02 -10.82 12.08
CA SER A 61 -5.41 -11.99 12.71
C SER A 61 -4.10 -11.68 13.48
N MET A 62 -3.58 -10.46 13.37
CA MET A 62 -2.38 -10.01 14.08
C MET A 62 -2.71 -9.28 15.39
N ASP A 63 -3.98 -8.97 15.63
CA ASP A 63 -4.42 -8.35 16.87
C ASP A 63 -4.45 -9.42 17.97
N GLU A 64 -3.56 -9.33 18.94
CA GLU A 64 -3.47 -10.25 20.07
C GLU A 64 -4.48 -9.89 21.16
N ASP A 65 -4.96 -8.65 21.17
CA ASP A 65 -5.98 -8.17 22.09
C ASP A 65 -7.36 -8.26 21.44
N GLU A 66 -8.12 -9.33 21.68
CA GLU A 66 -9.49 -9.54 21.21
C GLU A 66 -10.51 -8.46 21.69
N ALA A 67 -10.01 -7.32 22.14
CA ALA A 67 -10.77 -6.30 22.85
C ALA A 67 -11.64 -5.40 21.96
N GLY A 68 -11.84 -5.73 20.66
CA GLY A 68 -12.79 -5.01 19.79
C GLY A 68 -12.46 -3.53 19.56
N SER A 69 -11.19 -3.16 19.61
CA SER A 69 -10.76 -1.81 19.23
C SER A 69 -10.74 -1.66 17.71
N ASP A 70 -11.13 -0.49 17.21
CA ASP A 70 -11.13 -0.19 15.77
C ASP A 70 -9.72 -0.21 15.16
N CYS A 71 -8.66 -0.19 15.99
CA CYS A 71 -7.26 -0.24 15.57
C CYS A 71 -6.34 -0.75 16.69
N PHE A 72 -5.17 -1.25 16.29
CA PHE A 72 -4.07 -1.60 17.20
C PHE A 72 -2.74 -1.04 16.70
N VAL A 73 -1.73 -0.98 17.57
CA VAL A 73 -0.39 -0.47 17.22
C VAL A 73 0.62 -1.61 17.33
N ARG A 74 1.38 -1.83 16.24
CA ARG A 74 2.52 -2.75 16.23
C ARG A 74 3.69 -2.10 15.49
N GLU A 75 4.91 -2.22 16.02
CA GLU A 75 6.13 -1.66 15.41
C GLU A 75 5.99 -0.17 14.98
N ARG A 76 5.34 0.65 15.84
CA ARG A 76 5.10 2.09 15.62
C ARG A 76 4.11 2.42 14.49
N VAL A 77 3.47 1.43 13.89
CA VAL A 77 2.44 1.58 12.86
C VAL A 77 1.07 1.32 13.48
N CYS A 78 0.09 2.16 13.16
CA CYS A 78 -1.31 1.95 13.54
C CYS A 78 -2.02 1.13 12.46
N TYR A 79 -2.61 0.01 12.83
CA TYR A 79 -3.32 -0.90 11.94
C TYR A 79 -4.82 -0.80 12.14
N TYR A 80 -5.55 -0.60 11.05
CA TYR A 80 -7.01 -0.56 11.00
C TYR A 80 -7.49 -1.79 10.20
N PRO A 81 -7.89 -2.89 10.86
CA PRO A 81 -8.39 -4.08 10.19
C PRO A 81 -9.81 -3.87 9.64
N GLN A 82 -10.15 -4.55 8.56
CA GLN A 82 -11.51 -4.66 8.01
C GLN A 82 -12.24 -3.31 7.79
N VAL A 83 -11.53 -2.33 7.27
CA VAL A 83 -12.09 -1.01 7.00
C VAL A 83 -13.02 -1.07 5.79
N LEU A 84 -14.25 -0.57 5.94
CA LEU A 84 -15.14 -0.35 4.81
C LEU A 84 -14.74 0.91 4.03
N SER A 85 -14.81 0.89 2.70
CA SER A 85 -14.42 2.01 1.83
C SER A 85 -15.09 3.33 2.25
N MET A 86 -16.35 3.27 2.71
CA MET A 86 -17.08 4.44 3.21
C MET A 86 -16.47 5.11 4.46
N HIS A 87 -15.66 4.39 5.23
CA HIS A 87 -15.00 4.91 6.43
C HIS A 87 -13.60 5.48 6.17
N VAL A 88 -13.01 5.22 4.99
CA VAL A 88 -11.67 5.73 4.64
C VAL A 88 -11.56 7.25 4.77
N PRO A 89 -12.53 8.07 4.30
CA PRO A 89 -12.44 9.53 4.49
C PRO A 89 -12.35 9.97 5.95
N GLN A 90 -13.00 9.23 6.86
CA GLN A 90 -12.92 9.52 8.30
C GLN A 90 -11.54 9.16 8.86
N LEU A 91 -10.99 8.00 8.47
CA LEU A 91 -9.65 7.58 8.86
C LEU A 91 -8.58 8.56 8.36
N LEU A 92 -8.74 9.06 7.14
CA LEU A 92 -7.82 10.06 6.60
C LEU A 92 -7.83 11.39 7.39
N ASN A 93 -8.82 11.66 8.24
CA ASN A 93 -8.81 12.80 9.16
C ASN A 93 -7.96 12.58 10.41
N ALA A 94 -7.53 11.34 10.70
CA ALA A 94 -6.59 11.06 11.77
C ALA A 94 -5.21 11.71 11.50
N SER A 95 -4.42 11.93 12.55
CA SER A 95 -3.18 12.71 12.50
C SER A 95 -1.96 11.94 11.98
N HIS A 96 -2.15 10.97 11.07
CA HIS A 96 -1.04 10.25 10.44
C HIS A 96 -0.48 11.02 9.23
N GLU A 97 0.84 10.93 9.03
CA GLU A 97 1.55 11.56 7.93
C GLU A 97 1.53 10.67 6.67
N LEU A 98 1.48 9.36 6.86
CA LEU A 98 1.36 8.38 5.79
C LEU A 98 0.19 7.42 6.08
N PHE A 99 -0.68 7.24 5.10
CA PHE A 99 -1.68 6.18 5.07
C PHE A 99 -1.36 5.18 3.95
N VAL A 100 -1.28 3.93 4.33
CA VAL A 100 -1.13 2.81 3.40
C VAL A 100 -2.46 2.05 3.35
N LEU A 101 -3.04 1.94 2.16
CA LEU A 101 -4.27 1.19 1.93
C LEU A 101 -3.91 -0.15 1.31
N ASP A 102 -4.25 -1.23 2.01
CA ASP A 102 -4.18 -2.61 1.52
C ASP A 102 -5.52 -2.98 0.91
N LEU A 103 -5.56 -3.10 -0.42
CA LEU A 103 -6.78 -3.18 -1.21
C LEU A 103 -6.87 -4.51 -1.94
N VAL A 104 -8.01 -5.16 -1.82
CA VAL A 104 -8.38 -6.25 -2.72
C VAL A 104 -8.98 -5.72 -4.01
N CYS A 105 -8.85 -6.51 -5.09
CA CYS A 105 -9.37 -6.15 -6.42
C CYS A 105 -10.89 -6.32 -6.49
N GLU A 106 -11.60 -5.48 -5.75
CA GLU A 106 -13.06 -5.36 -5.77
C GLU A 106 -13.45 -3.95 -6.23
N GLN A 107 -14.51 -3.80 -7.00
CA GLN A 107 -14.95 -2.50 -7.55
C GLN A 107 -15.22 -1.47 -6.45
N GLU A 108 -15.68 -1.92 -5.29
CA GLU A 108 -15.97 -1.08 -4.12
C GLU A 108 -14.71 -0.33 -3.63
N ASN A 109 -13.52 -0.88 -3.86
CA ASN A 109 -12.25 -0.31 -3.42
C ASN A 109 -11.57 0.60 -4.46
N TRP A 110 -12.05 0.61 -5.71
CA TRP A 110 -11.39 1.34 -6.79
C TRP A 110 -11.37 2.85 -6.58
N GLN A 111 -12.42 3.41 -5.99
CA GLN A 111 -12.45 4.85 -5.71
C GLN A 111 -11.40 5.24 -4.68
N GLU A 112 -11.18 4.41 -3.65
CA GLU A 112 -10.15 4.67 -2.65
C GLU A 112 -8.74 4.49 -3.24
N PHE A 113 -8.55 3.51 -4.11
CA PHE A 113 -7.31 3.36 -4.86
C PHE A 113 -7.01 4.59 -5.74
N LEU A 114 -8.01 5.11 -6.45
CA LEU A 114 -7.86 6.30 -7.30
C LEU A 114 -7.52 7.56 -6.51
N ARG A 115 -7.99 7.68 -5.27
CA ARG A 115 -7.70 8.81 -4.37
C ARG A 115 -6.29 8.80 -3.81
N CYS A 116 -5.59 7.67 -3.83
CA CYS A 116 -4.22 7.59 -3.35
C CYS A 116 -3.28 8.45 -4.20
N ASP A 117 -2.23 9.01 -3.57
CA ASP A 117 -1.18 9.74 -4.28
C ASP A 117 -0.31 8.79 -5.09
N LEU A 118 0.07 7.64 -4.51
CA LEU A 118 0.79 6.56 -5.17
C LEU A 118 -0.09 5.31 -5.28
N LYS A 119 -0.09 4.69 -6.45
CA LYS A 119 -0.99 3.60 -6.82
C LYS A 119 -0.20 2.42 -7.35
N TYR A 120 -0.07 1.38 -6.55
CA TYR A 120 0.71 0.19 -6.91
C TYR A 120 -0.20 -1.01 -7.14
N LEU A 121 -0.08 -1.59 -8.32
CA LEU A 121 -0.70 -2.89 -8.61
C LEU A 121 0.26 -3.98 -8.16
N VAL A 122 -0.23 -4.97 -7.43
CA VAL A 122 0.57 -6.12 -6.97
C VAL A 122 0.11 -7.37 -7.71
N ALA A 123 1.03 -8.01 -8.41
CA ALA A 123 0.73 -9.18 -9.23
C ALA A 123 1.92 -10.16 -9.32
N SER A 124 1.62 -11.39 -9.65
CA SER A 124 2.64 -12.38 -10.00
C SER A 124 2.87 -12.39 -11.53
N LEU A 125 4.12 -12.25 -11.96
CA LEU A 125 4.53 -12.45 -13.36
C LEU A 125 5.23 -13.79 -13.59
N SER A 126 4.96 -14.79 -12.73
CA SER A 126 5.38 -16.16 -13.00
C SER A 126 4.62 -16.73 -14.21
N PRO A 127 5.21 -17.68 -14.99
CA PRO A 127 4.59 -18.18 -16.22
C PRO A 127 3.18 -18.78 -16.03
N TRP A 128 2.87 -19.29 -14.84
CA TRP A 128 1.57 -19.90 -14.53
C TRP A 128 0.55 -18.93 -13.91
N ARG A 129 0.95 -17.69 -13.60
CA ARG A 129 0.07 -16.65 -13.00
C ARG A 129 0.01 -15.34 -13.77
N VAL A 130 0.90 -15.10 -14.72
CA VAL A 130 0.95 -13.85 -15.50
C VAL A 130 -0.40 -13.53 -16.18
N ASN A 131 -1.14 -14.55 -16.59
CA ASN A 131 -2.47 -14.39 -17.19
C ASN A 131 -3.46 -13.64 -16.30
N GLN A 132 -3.31 -13.67 -14.98
CA GLN A 132 -4.19 -12.92 -14.08
C GLN A 132 -3.92 -11.40 -14.16
N ALA A 133 -2.65 -11.02 -14.19
CA ALA A 133 -2.26 -9.63 -14.40
C ALA A 133 -2.69 -9.13 -15.79
N GLU A 134 -2.53 -9.98 -16.83
CA GLU A 134 -2.96 -9.66 -18.19
C GLU A 134 -4.47 -9.47 -18.28
N ARG A 135 -5.26 -10.40 -17.72
CA ARG A 135 -6.73 -10.29 -17.66
C ARG A 135 -7.17 -9.01 -16.95
N PHE A 136 -6.51 -8.64 -15.85
CA PHE A 136 -6.79 -7.39 -15.18
C PHE A 136 -6.56 -6.19 -16.11
N MET A 137 -5.43 -6.18 -16.82
CA MET A 137 -5.09 -5.10 -17.77
C MET A 137 -5.98 -5.08 -19.01
N GLU A 138 -6.55 -6.19 -19.41
CA GLU A 138 -7.45 -6.31 -20.56
C GLU A 138 -8.92 -6.11 -20.22
N ASN A 139 -9.29 -6.22 -18.93
CA ASN A 139 -10.67 -6.03 -18.52
C ASN A 139 -11.11 -4.57 -18.66
N HIS A 140 -12.17 -4.33 -19.43
CA HIS A 140 -12.76 -3.01 -19.64
C HIS A 140 -13.28 -2.36 -18.35
N GLU A 141 -13.75 -3.16 -17.40
CA GLU A 141 -14.21 -2.65 -16.12
C GLU A 141 -13.07 -2.00 -15.31
N CYS A 142 -11.83 -2.46 -15.50
CA CYS A 142 -10.64 -1.90 -14.86
C CYS A 142 -10.10 -0.64 -15.56
N GLU A 143 -10.66 -0.23 -16.70
CA GLU A 143 -10.20 0.93 -17.47
C GLU A 143 -10.04 2.21 -16.64
N PRO A 144 -10.96 2.52 -15.70
CA PRO A 144 -10.83 3.74 -14.90
C PRO A 144 -9.56 3.79 -14.04
N ILE A 145 -9.00 2.65 -13.65
CA ILE A 145 -7.84 2.61 -12.72
C ILE A 145 -6.51 2.38 -13.44
N LYS A 146 -6.49 1.73 -14.61
CA LYS A 146 -5.27 1.36 -15.35
C LYS A 146 -4.36 2.55 -15.65
N ASN A 147 -4.95 3.66 -16.09
CA ASN A 147 -4.19 4.87 -16.48
C ASN A 147 -3.54 5.60 -15.31
N TYR A 148 -3.89 5.23 -14.09
CA TYR A 148 -3.38 5.87 -12.87
C TYR A 148 -2.41 5.00 -12.08
N ILE A 149 -2.10 3.78 -12.56
CA ILE A 149 -1.15 2.88 -11.92
C ILE A 149 0.26 3.49 -11.99
N THR A 150 0.87 3.73 -10.83
CA THR A 150 2.24 4.23 -10.71
C THR A 150 3.26 3.18 -11.16
N ALA A 151 3.08 1.95 -10.71
CA ALA A 151 3.87 0.79 -11.15
C ALA A 151 3.17 -0.53 -10.79
N LEU A 152 3.50 -1.60 -11.51
CA LEU A 152 3.23 -2.96 -11.10
C LEU A 152 4.39 -3.46 -10.26
N LEU A 153 4.09 -4.00 -9.10
CA LEU A 153 5.03 -4.63 -8.17
C LEU A 153 4.91 -6.15 -8.26
N THR A 154 6.04 -6.83 -8.37
CA THR A 154 6.06 -8.30 -8.46
C THR A 154 7.28 -8.89 -7.76
N VAL A 155 7.09 -10.00 -7.05
CA VAL A 155 8.18 -10.81 -6.49
C VAL A 155 8.75 -11.74 -7.56
N THR A 156 7.90 -12.15 -8.52
CA THR A 156 8.14 -13.24 -9.47
C THR A 156 8.23 -12.74 -10.91
N GLY A 157 8.63 -13.61 -11.79
CA GLY A 157 8.78 -13.33 -13.22
C GLY A 157 10.24 -13.07 -13.62
N ASN A 158 10.63 -13.63 -14.75
CA ASN A 158 11.96 -13.39 -15.32
C ASN A 158 12.03 -12.00 -15.99
N VAL A 159 13.21 -11.57 -16.37
CA VAL A 159 13.45 -10.26 -17.00
C VAL A 159 12.67 -10.10 -18.30
N TYR A 160 12.50 -11.18 -19.07
CA TYR A 160 11.77 -11.16 -20.33
C TYR A 160 10.29 -10.87 -20.10
N GLU A 161 9.62 -11.61 -19.18
CA GLU A 161 8.20 -11.43 -18.86
C GLU A 161 7.93 -10.01 -18.31
N LYS A 162 8.78 -9.51 -17.44
CA LYS A 162 8.67 -8.14 -16.91
C LYS A 162 8.72 -7.09 -18.02
N LYS A 163 9.69 -7.21 -18.93
CA LYS A 163 9.83 -6.29 -20.07
C LYS A 163 8.67 -6.44 -21.07
N ARG A 164 8.19 -7.66 -21.31
CA ARG A 164 7.04 -7.94 -22.16
C ARG A 164 5.80 -7.25 -21.61
N PHE A 165 5.49 -7.45 -20.32
CA PHE A 165 4.36 -6.83 -19.65
C PHE A 165 4.45 -5.30 -19.68
N GLN A 166 5.61 -4.74 -19.33
CA GLN A 166 5.81 -3.29 -19.35
C GLN A 166 5.58 -2.67 -20.74
N ARG A 167 6.02 -3.33 -21.80
CA ARG A 167 5.82 -2.86 -23.17
C ARG A 167 4.37 -2.98 -23.63
N ALA A 168 3.70 -4.07 -23.27
CA ALA A 168 2.32 -4.33 -23.68
C ALA A 168 1.34 -3.36 -23.05
N TYR A 169 1.53 -3.03 -21.77
CA TYR A 169 0.57 -2.25 -20.98
C TYR A 169 1.06 -0.85 -20.57
N HIS A 170 2.27 -0.46 -20.97
CA HIS A 170 2.88 0.84 -20.66
C HIS A 170 2.94 1.19 -19.15
N VAL A 171 2.95 0.17 -18.28
CA VAL A 171 3.05 0.31 -16.84
C VAL A 171 4.46 -0.09 -16.39
N PRO A 172 5.19 0.76 -15.63
CA PRO A 172 6.47 0.39 -15.07
C PRO A 172 6.37 -0.87 -14.20
N VAL A 173 7.30 -1.82 -14.37
CA VAL A 173 7.35 -3.04 -13.56
C VAL A 173 8.54 -2.96 -12.61
N ARG A 174 8.29 -3.08 -11.30
CA ARG A 174 9.30 -3.10 -10.25
C ARG A 174 9.33 -4.44 -9.55
N THR A 175 10.54 -4.94 -9.29
CA THR A 175 10.71 -6.20 -8.56
C THR A 175 10.80 -5.92 -7.08
N ILE A 176 9.89 -6.54 -6.30
CA ILE A 176 9.95 -6.53 -4.84
C ILE A 176 11.14 -7.42 -4.43
N PRO A 177 12.06 -6.95 -3.58
CA PRO A 177 13.11 -7.80 -3.02
C PRO A 177 12.48 -8.91 -2.16
N PHE A 178 13.25 -9.96 -1.88
CA PHE A 178 12.80 -10.96 -0.92
C PHE A 178 12.73 -10.36 0.48
N ILE A 179 11.55 -10.35 1.09
CA ILE A 179 11.26 -9.81 2.42
C ILE A 179 10.68 -10.95 3.24
N PRO A 180 11.47 -11.63 4.09
CA PRO A 180 10.98 -12.75 4.89
C PRO A 180 10.03 -12.29 5.99
N ASP A 181 10.27 -11.11 6.56
CA ASP A 181 9.45 -10.53 7.62
C ASP A 181 9.15 -9.05 7.28
N PRO A 182 7.88 -8.67 7.05
CA PRO A 182 7.53 -7.29 6.71
C PRO A 182 7.67 -6.31 7.87
N PHE A 183 7.84 -6.80 9.11
CA PHE A 183 8.08 -5.98 10.28
C PHE A 183 9.58 -5.71 10.53
N LEU A 184 10.46 -6.55 9.97
CA LEU A 184 11.90 -6.46 10.19
C LEU A 184 12.65 -6.34 8.86
N LEU A 185 12.78 -5.13 8.37
CA LEU A 185 13.48 -4.86 7.12
C LEU A 185 15.00 -4.83 7.32
N VAL A 186 15.73 -5.46 6.41
CA VAL A 186 17.20 -5.44 6.39
C VAL A 186 17.74 -4.41 5.39
N LYS A 187 18.99 -4.00 5.57
CA LYS A 187 19.63 -2.91 4.80
C LYS A 187 19.49 -3.05 3.28
N ASP A 188 19.58 -4.26 2.75
CA ASP A 188 19.52 -4.51 1.31
C ASP A 188 18.12 -4.28 0.71
N GLN A 189 17.08 -4.24 1.55
CA GLN A 189 15.69 -3.98 1.15
C GLN A 189 15.34 -2.47 1.17
N LEU A 190 16.03 -1.67 1.98
CA LEU A 190 15.72 -0.26 2.19
C LEU A 190 15.73 0.58 0.90
N PRO A 191 16.69 0.41 -0.06
CA PRO A 191 16.70 1.18 -1.30
C PRO A 191 15.45 0.98 -2.16
N PHE A 192 14.79 -0.20 -2.09
CA PHE A 192 13.54 -0.44 -2.78
C PHE A 192 12.43 0.46 -2.23
N PHE A 193 12.27 0.54 -0.91
CA PHE A 193 11.26 1.37 -0.27
C PHE A 193 11.54 2.86 -0.43
N GLN A 194 12.81 3.26 -0.40
CA GLN A 194 13.20 4.65 -0.66
C GLN A 194 12.76 5.14 -2.05
N GLN A 195 12.72 4.25 -3.04
CA GLN A 195 12.25 4.57 -4.39
C GLN A 195 10.73 4.41 -4.53
N LEU A 196 10.11 3.65 -3.64
CA LEU A 196 8.69 3.38 -3.68
C LEU A 196 7.88 4.53 -3.06
N LEU A 197 8.37 5.07 -1.94
CA LEU A 197 7.73 6.10 -1.11
C LEU A 197 8.25 7.50 -1.45
#